data_a2307f880bda190313ccb399bc61fb14
#
_entry.id   a2307f880bda190313ccb399bc61fb14
#
_cell.length_a   1.000
_cell.length_b   1.000
_cell.length_c   1.000
_cell.angle_alpha   90.00
_cell.angle_beta   90.00
_cell.angle_gamma   90.00
#
_symmetry.space_group_name_H-M   'P 1'
#
loop_
_entity.id
_entity.type
_entity.pdbx_description
1 polymer ?
#
loop_
_entity_poly.entity_id
_entity_poly.type
_entity_poly.pdbx_seq_one_letter_code
_entity_poly.pdbx_strand_id
1 'polypeptide(L)'
;VKPKVVYIKKIVISTHADLKRVSDELKSGNIVIVELTPLEQKPELLKKIAEQLMTTASIIGGDYAKICGSPLKVILTPPEIKIAKE
;
A
#
# COMPACT_ATOMS: atom_id res chain seq x y z
N VAL A 1 -4.45 -29.96 -3.45
CA VAL A 1 -3.80 -28.66 -3.41
C VAL A 1 -4.80 -27.60 -2.97
N LYS A 2 -4.46 -26.90 -1.90
CA LYS A 2 -5.33 -25.84 -1.40
C LYS A 2 -5.19 -24.60 -2.29
N PRO A 3 -6.29 -23.96 -2.69
CA PRO A 3 -6.18 -22.72 -3.41
C PRO A 3 -5.51 -21.67 -2.53
N LYS A 4 -4.70 -20.82 -3.15
CA LYS A 4 -4.06 -19.71 -2.46
C LYS A 4 -5.14 -18.66 -2.16
N VAL A 5 -5.24 -18.28 -0.89
CA VAL A 5 -6.15 -17.23 -0.47
C VAL A 5 -5.39 -15.91 -0.39
N VAL A 6 -5.92 -14.90 -1.07
CA VAL A 6 -5.38 -13.55 -1.02
C VAL A 6 -6.36 -12.67 -0.27
N TYR A 7 -5.87 -12.01 0.77
CA TYR A 7 -6.70 -11.09 1.53
C TYR A 7 -6.48 -9.66 1.07
N ILE A 8 -7.52 -8.87 1.15
CA ILE A 8 -7.43 -7.42 0.98
C ILE A 8 -7.45 -6.81 2.37
N LYS A 9 -6.34 -6.18 2.74
CA LYS A 9 -6.18 -5.57 4.06
C LYS A 9 -6.21 -4.06 3.96
N LYS A 10 -6.93 -3.42 4.85
CA LYS A 10 -6.95 -1.96 4.94
C LYS A 10 -6.06 -1.53 6.10
N ILE A 11 -5.10 -0.67 5.81
CA ILE A 11 -4.17 -0.13 6.82
C ILE A 11 -4.22 1.37 6.77
N VAL A 12 -4.45 1.99 7.94
CA VAL A 12 -4.40 3.45 8.07
C VAL A 12 -3.01 3.81 8.56
N ILE A 13 -2.32 4.68 7.84
CA ILE A 13 -0.97 5.10 8.20
C ILE A 13 -1.01 6.45 8.88
N SER A 14 -0.46 6.52 10.09
CA SER A 14 -0.30 7.77 10.83
C SER A 14 1.17 8.03 11.18
N THR A 15 2.02 6.99 11.18
CA THR A 15 3.45 7.12 11.47
C THR A 15 4.26 6.19 10.58
N HIS A 16 5.59 6.37 10.58
CA HIS A 16 6.51 5.48 9.86
C HIS A 16 6.41 4.02 10.32
N ALA A 17 6.06 3.79 11.58
CA ALA A 17 5.94 2.44 12.10
C ALA A 17 4.89 1.60 11.37
N ASP A 18 3.86 2.25 10.84
CA ASP A 18 2.79 1.57 10.12
C ASP A 18 3.24 1.02 8.77
N LEU A 19 4.35 1.53 8.22
CA LEU A 19 4.90 1.05 6.95
C LEU A 19 5.32 -0.40 7.01
N LYS A 20 5.82 -0.85 8.16
CA LYS A 20 6.21 -2.24 8.32
C LYS A 20 5.01 -3.18 8.15
N ARG A 21 3.86 -2.77 8.66
CA ARG A 21 2.63 -3.57 8.52
C ARG A 21 2.26 -3.74 7.06
N VAL A 22 2.39 -2.68 6.25
CA VAL A 22 2.13 -2.76 4.81
C VAL A 22 3.09 -3.73 4.15
N SER A 23 4.38 -3.58 4.44
CA SER A 23 5.41 -4.46 3.87
C SER A 23 5.17 -5.93 4.23
N ASP A 24 4.85 -6.21 5.49
CA ASP A 24 4.59 -7.57 5.96
C ASP A 24 3.40 -8.21 5.24
N GLU A 25 2.33 -7.46 5.04
CA GLU A 25 1.16 -7.97 4.33
C GLU A 25 1.48 -8.26 2.86
N LEU A 26 2.23 -7.38 2.21
CA LEU A 26 2.63 -7.59 0.82
C LEU A 26 3.51 -8.82 0.69
N LYS A 27 4.44 -9.03 1.63
CA LYS A 27 5.29 -10.22 1.63
C LYS A 27 4.51 -11.50 1.87
N SER A 28 3.39 -11.39 2.56
CA SER A 28 2.48 -12.52 2.77
C SER A 28 1.59 -12.81 1.56
N GLY A 29 1.68 -11.99 0.52
CA GLY A 29 0.91 -12.19 -0.70
C GLY A 29 -0.45 -11.51 -0.69
N ASN A 30 -0.68 -10.57 0.21
CA ASN A 30 -1.96 -9.89 0.34
C ASN A 30 -1.96 -8.54 -0.35
N ILE A 31 -3.15 -8.07 -0.74
CA ILE A 31 -3.37 -6.73 -1.28
C ILE A 31 -3.59 -5.78 -0.10
N VAL A 32 -2.97 -4.61 -0.15
CA VAL A 32 -3.12 -3.60 0.92
C VAL A 32 -3.75 -2.34 0.36
N ILE A 33 -4.83 -1.88 0.98
CA ILE A 33 -5.40 -0.57 0.73
C ILE A 33 -4.93 0.33 1.86
N VAL A 34 -4.14 1.34 1.52
CA VAL A 34 -3.53 2.25 2.50
C VAL A 34 -4.32 3.55 2.52
N GLU A 35 -4.79 3.93 3.70
CA GLU A 35 -5.45 5.21 3.88
C GLU A 35 -4.47 6.19 4.52
N LEU A 36 -4.28 7.33 3.88
CA LEU A 36 -3.32 8.35 4.30
C LEU A 36 -3.99 9.59 4.89
N THR A 37 -5.27 9.50 5.22
CA THR A 37 -6.04 10.61 5.79
C THR A 37 -5.35 11.28 6.99
N PRO A 38 -4.77 10.51 7.96
CA PRO A 38 -4.10 11.16 9.10
C PRO A 38 -2.93 12.05 8.72
N LEU A 39 -2.37 11.87 7.51
CA LEU A 39 -1.21 12.63 7.07
C LEU A 39 -1.56 13.81 6.17
N GLU A 40 -2.84 14.03 5.87
CA GLU A 40 -3.26 15.10 4.96
C GLU A 40 -2.87 16.49 5.45
N GLN A 41 -2.79 16.69 6.77
CA GLN A 41 -2.37 17.95 7.36
C GLN A 41 -0.88 18.02 7.63
N LYS A 42 -0.12 17.02 7.18
CA LYS A 42 1.33 16.95 7.33
C LYS A 42 1.95 16.66 5.96
N PRO A 43 1.94 17.65 5.05
CA PRO A 43 2.30 17.40 3.65
C PRO A 43 3.71 16.86 3.45
N GLU A 44 4.67 17.29 4.25
CA GLU A 44 6.04 16.78 4.12
C GLU A 44 6.13 15.30 4.50
N LEU A 45 5.48 14.93 5.61
CA LEU A 45 5.45 13.53 6.04
C LEU A 45 4.65 12.68 5.05
N LEU A 46 3.53 13.20 4.57
CA LEU A 46 2.73 12.52 3.55
C LEU A 46 3.55 12.20 2.31
N LYS A 47 4.33 13.16 1.83
CA LYS A 47 5.18 12.96 0.66
C LYS A 47 6.21 11.86 0.89
N LYS A 48 6.88 11.88 2.05
CA LYS A 48 7.88 10.87 2.38
C LYS A 48 7.27 9.48 2.49
N ILE A 49 6.11 9.36 3.14
CA ILE A 49 5.42 8.09 3.28
C ILE A 49 4.99 7.55 1.91
N ALA A 50 4.42 8.42 1.06
CA ALA A 50 4.01 8.01 -0.28
C ALA A 50 5.20 7.50 -1.10
N GLU A 51 6.34 8.19 -1.03
CA GLU A 51 7.55 7.75 -1.72
C GLU A 51 8.03 6.40 -1.21
N GLN A 52 7.97 6.17 0.10
CA GLN A 52 8.37 4.90 0.69
C GLN A 52 7.42 3.76 0.31
N LEU A 53 6.13 4.04 0.19
CA LEU A 53 5.17 3.04 -0.29
C LEU A 53 5.47 2.65 -1.73
N MET A 54 5.76 3.62 -2.59
CA MET A 54 6.13 3.34 -3.97
C MET A 54 7.41 2.52 -4.05
N THR A 55 8.41 2.88 -3.24
CA THR A 55 9.67 2.15 -3.19
C THR A 55 9.46 0.72 -2.70
N THR A 56 8.65 0.53 -1.68
CA THR A 56 8.33 -0.79 -1.15
C THR A 56 7.69 -1.67 -2.21
N ALA A 57 6.70 -1.12 -2.93
CA ALA A 57 6.05 -1.86 -4.02
C ALA A 57 7.06 -2.24 -5.10
N SER A 58 7.95 -1.32 -5.48
CA SER A 58 8.97 -1.57 -6.47
C SER A 58 9.95 -2.67 -6.06
N ILE A 59 10.44 -2.61 -4.81
CA ILE A 59 11.38 -3.61 -4.30
C ILE A 59 10.76 -5.00 -4.25
N ILE A 60 9.50 -5.09 -3.84
CA ILE A 60 8.78 -6.36 -3.76
C ILE A 60 8.41 -6.88 -5.14
N GLY A 61 8.34 -6.00 -6.15
CA GLY A 61 7.92 -6.36 -7.49
C GLY A 61 6.42 -6.30 -7.70
N GLY A 62 5.70 -5.66 -6.77
CA GLY A 62 4.27 -5.46 -6.87
C GLY A 62 3.91 -4.18 -7.60
N ASP A 63 2.64 -3.81 -7.51
CA ASP A 63 2.12 -2.60 -8.13
C ASP A 63 1.64 -1.59 -7.08
N TYR A 64 1.52 -0.36 -7.51
CA TYR A 64 1.06 0.76 -6.70
C TYR A 64 0.16 1.65 -7.55
N ALA A 65 -0.98 2.05 -7.00
CA ALA A 65 -1.87 2.97 -7.69
C ALA A 65 -2.67 3.79 -6.68
N LYS A 66 -2.97 5.03 -7.06
CA LYS A 66 -3.84 5.88 -6.26
C LYS A 66 -5.30 5.52 -6.57
N ILE A 67 -6.08 5.25 -5.52
CA ILE A 67 -7.49 4.90 -5.68
C ILE A 67 -8.39 6.12 -5.57
N CYS A 68 -8.09 6.98 -4.60
CA CYS A 68 -8.94 8.11 -4.29
C CYS A 68 -8.09 9.28 -3.79
N GLY A 69 -8.49 10.51 -4.13
CA GLY A 69 -7.76 11.71 -3.73
C GLY A 69 -8.28 12.36 -2.46
N SER A 70 -9.54 12.09 -2.10
CA SER A 70 -10.16 12.68 -0.90
C SER A 70 -11.25 11.75 -0.38
N PRO A 71 -11.02 10.98 0.69
CA PRO A 71 -9.71 10.86 1.39
C PRO A 71 -8.65 10.17 0.53
N LEU A 72 -7.40 10.49 0.81
CA LEU A 72 -6.30 9.92 0.02
C LEU A 72 -6.11 8.44 0.37
N LYS A 73 -6.27 7.60 -0.64
CA LYS A 73 -6.11 6.15 -0.52
C LYS A 73 -5.30 5.64 -1.70
N VAL A 74 -4.43 4.69 -1.41
CA VAL A 74 -3.63 4.03 -2.44
C VAL A 74 -3.75 2.52 -2.26
N ILE A 75 -3.57 1.79 -3.36
CA ILE A 75 -3.57 0.33 -3.33
C ILE A 75 -2.19 -0.18 -3.68
N LEU A 76 -1.72 -1.17 -2.93
CA LEU A 76 -0.48 -1.88 -3.21
C LEU A 76 -0.78 -3.36 -3.36
N THR A 77 -0.14 -3.98 -4.34
CA THR A 77 -0.34 -5.41 -4.61
C THR A 77 0.98 -6.17 -4.48
N PRO A 78 0.91 -7.47 -4.12
CA PRO A 78 2.10 -8.33 -4.14
C PRO A 78 2.51 -8.65 -5.59
N PRO A 79 3.69 -9.29 -5.79
CA PRO A 79 4.19 -9.54 -7.15
C PRO A 79 3.26 -10.36 -8.04
N GLU A 80 2.49 -11.25 -7.44
CA GLU A 80 1.60 -12.15 -8.20
C GLU A 80 0.37 -11.45 -8.74
N ILE A 81 0.08 -10.23 -8.27
CA ILE A 81 -1.12 -9.50 -8.65
C ILE A 81 -0.71 -8.19 -9.29
N LYS A 82 -1.20 -7.94 -10.49
CA LYS A 82 -0.90 -6.71 -11.20
C LYS A 82 -2.15 -5.86 -11.35
N ILE A 83 -1.96 -4.54 -11.27
CA ILE A 83 -3.04 -3.60 -11.50
C ILE A 83 -3.14 -3.37 -13.01
N ALA A 84 -4.32 -3.66 -13.58
CA ALA A 84 -4.55 -3.42 -15.00
C ALA A 84 -4.71 -1.92 -15.22
N LYS A 85 -3.94 -1.37 -16.12
CA LYS A 85 -4.01 0.05 -16.52
C LYS A 85 -4.47 0.13 -17.96
N GLU A 86 -5.53 0.86 -18.16
CA GLU A 86 -6.05 1.08 -19.51
C GLU A 86 -5.67 2.44 -20.05
#